data_36692bc1c97de0d273fe6d8df3f0b8f6
#
_entry.id   36692bc1c97de0d273fe6d8df3f0b8f6
#
_cell.length_a   1.000
_cell.length_b   1.000
_cell.length_c   1.000
_cell.angle_alpha   90.00
_cell.angle_beta   90.00
_cell.angle_gamma   90.00
#
_symmetry.space_group_name_H-M   'P 1'
#
loop_
_entity.id
_entity.type
_entity.pdbx_description
1 polymer ?
#
loop_
_entity_poly.entity_id
_entity_poly.type
_entity_poly.pdbx_seq_one_letter_code
_entity_poly.pdbx_strand_id
1 'polypeptide(L)'
;MARFAFAVLTIGALIGPVPAYGQLVAGVFGTRARDSFGGTTGIGAGAGVSLPMIPMEVFAAGSKFYPDCSGCELRGWSLGVKFTVIPIGVLKPYLSFGRTWRNIEDPSVGLITDDDGLFGSVGFEFGRRRVGVFGEGRYEFLTETVGSSPDLRQWVLQAGLILRWGGLSP
;
A
#
# COMPACT_ATOMS: atom_id res chain seq x y z
N MET A 1 21.43 -8.18 -0.82
CA MET A 1 20.37 -8.55 -1.78
C MET A 1 19.61 -9.85 -1.46
N ALA A 2 20.17 -10.83 -0.74
CA ALA A 2 19.50 -12.12 -0.47
C ALA A 2 18.41 -12.09 0.65
N ARG A 3 18.36 -11.08 1.48
CA ARG A 3 17.41 -11.02 2.62
C ARG A 3 15.97 -10.64 2.25
N PHE A 4 15.77 -10.01 1.10
CA PHE A 4 14.43 -9.59 0.66
C PHE A 4 13.60 -10.67 -0.02
N ALA A 5 14.24 -11.63 -0.69
CA ALA A 5 13.52 -12.75 -1.31
C ALA A 5 12.86 -13.66 -0.26
N PHE A 6 13.44 -13.74 0.95
CA PHE A 6 12.90 -14.55 2.03
C PHE A 6 11.62 -13.98 2.66
N ALA A 7 11.47 -12.66 2.75
CA ALA A 7 10.30 -12.04 3.37
C ALA A 7 9.02 -12.23 2.54
N VAL A 8 9.13 -12.17 1.23
CA VAL A 8 7.97 -12.38 0.33
C VAL A 8 7.55 -13.85 0.30
N LEU A 9 8.51 -14.78 0.36
CA LEU A 9 8.22 -16.20 0.41
C LEU A 9 7.63 -16.65 1.75
N THR A 10 8.03 -16.00 2.85
CA THR A 10 7.56 -16.36 4.19
C THR A 10 6.11 -15.91 4.43
N ILE A 11 5.66 -14.82 3.82
CA ILE A 11 4.25 -14.42 3.86
C ILE A 11 3.39 -15.43 3.08
N GLY A 12 3.90 -15.98 1.98
CA GLY A 12 3.22 -17.04 1.23
C GLY A 12 3.10 -18.38 1.99
N ALA A 13 4.04 -18.68 2.88
CA ALA A 13 4.05 -19.93 3.64
C ALA A 13 3.25 -19.87 4.96
N LEU A 14 3.00 -18.69 5.49
CA LEU A 14 2.13 -18.46 6.66
C LEU A 14 0.63 -18.45 6.29
N ILE A 15 0.32 -18.38 5.01
CA ILE A 15 -1.03 -18.62 4.53
C ILE A 15 -1.18 -20.16 4.46
N GLY A 16 -1.42 -20.79 5.61
CA GLY A 16 -1.97 -22.13 5.66
C GLY A 16 -3.19 -22.22 4.72
N PRO A 17 -3.78 -23.38 4.47
CA PRO A 17 -4.90 -23.50 3.55
C PRO A 17 -5.91 -22.40 3.87
N VAL A 18 -5.97 -21.39 2.99
CA VAL A 18 -6.90 -20.26 3.13
C VAL A 18 -8.25 -20.90 3.38
N PRO A 19 -8.88 -20.66 4.52
CA PRO A 19 -10.17 -21.25 4.79
C PRO A 19 -11.07 -20.96 3.60
N ALA A 20 -11.86 -21.92 3.18
CA ALA A 20 -12.60 -21.97 1.91
C ALA A 20 -13.51 -20.75 1.65
N TYR A 21 -13.46 -19.74 2.48
CA TYR A 21 -14.33 -18.55 2.50
C TYR A 21 -13.58 -17.22 2.35
N GLY A 22 -12.25 -17.20 2.42
CA GLY A 22 -11.46 -15.98 2.21
C GLY A 22 -11.23 -15.68 0.73
N GLN A 23 -11.16 -14.38 0.37
CA GLN A 23 -10.84 -13.95 -0.98
C GLN A 23 -9.44 -13.35 -1.00
N LEU A 24 -8.56 -13.89 -1.84
CA LEU A 24 -7.26 -13.30 -2.14
C LEU A 24 -7.44 -12.09 -3.05
N VAL A 25 -6.73 -11.03 -2.73
CA VAL A 25 -6.70 -9.79 -3.50
C VAL A 25 -5.25 -9.48 -3.86
N ALA A 26 -5.00 -9.10 -5.09
CA ALA A 26 -3.72 -8.53 -5.49
C ALA A 26 -3.97 -7.35 -6.42
N GLY A 27 -3.05 -6.38 -6.43
CA GLY A 27 -3.19 -5.20 -7.25
C GLY A 27 -1.85 -4.60 -7.64
N VAL A 28 -1.90 -3.80 -8.70
CA VAL A 28 -0.80 -2.95 -9.16
C VAL A 28 -1.32 -1.53 -9.28
N PHE A 29 -0.48 -0.55 -8.96
CA PHE A 29 -0.92 0.84 -8.92
C PHE A 29 0.19 1.83 -9.29
N GLY A 30 -0.23 2.96 -9.87
CA GLY A 30 0.57 4.16 -9.90
C GLY A 30 0.35 4.95 -8.61
N THR A 31 1.38 5.61 -8.13
CA THR A 31 1.34 6.41 -6.91
C THR A 31 2.00 7.76 -7.11
N ARG A 32 1.49 8.78 -6.44
CA ARG A 32 2.08 10.11 -6.40
C ARG A 32 2.07 10.61 -4.97
N ALA A 33 3.24 10.80 -4.41
CA ALA A 33 3.41 11.44 -3.12
C ALA A 33 3.61 12.94 -3.30
N ARG A 34 3.07 13.74 -2.39
CA ARG A 34 3.26 15.19 -2.33
C ARG A 34 3.53 15.57 -0.88
N ASP A 35 4.69 16.12 -0.67
CA ASP A 35 5.16 16.71 0.58
C ASP A 35 5.32 18.23 0.45
N SER A 36 5.90 18.85 1.47
CA SER A 36 6.20 20.30 1.51
C SER A 36 7.27 20.72 0.49
N PHE A 37 8.06 19.78 -0.02
CA PHE A 37 9.23 20.05 -0.88
C PHE A 37 8.98 19.73 -2.35
N GLY A 38 7.86 19.07 -2.67
CA GLY A 38 7.55 18.74 -4.05
C GLY A 38 6.66 17.51 -4.19
N GLY A 39 6.68 16.92 -5.37
CA GLY A 39 5.89 15.72 -5.66
C GLY A 39 6.73 14.67 -6.36
N THR A 40 6.63 13.44 -5.94
CA THR A 40 7.27 12.31 -6.62
C THR A 40 6.24 11.28 -7.08
N THR A 41 6.50 10.68 -8.23
CA THR A 41 5.65 9.63 -8.79
C THR A 41 6.31 8.26 -8.61
N GLY A 42 5.51 7.22 -8.63
CA GLY A 42 6.01 5.87 -8.46
C GLY A 42 5.02 4.81 -8.95
N ILE A 43 5.43 3.58 -8.79
CA ILE A 43 4.61 2.40 -9.05
C ILE A 43 4.64 1.47 -7.85
N GLY A 44 3.62 0.67 -7.68
CA GLY A 44 3.56 -0.28 -6.59
C GLY A 44 2.71 -1.49 -6.89
N ALA A 45 2.83 -2.45 -6.00
CA ALA A 45 2.00 -3.65 -6.01
C ALA A 45 1.64 -4.03 -4.57
N GLY A 46 0.52 -4.69 -4.41
CA GLY A 46 0.06 -5.14 -3.10
C GLY A 46 -0.73 -6.43 -3.19
N ALA A 47 -0.85 -7.07 -2.04
CA ALA A 47 -1.69 -8.24 -1.86
C ALA A 47 -2.42 -8.19 -0.52
N GLY A 48 -3.58 -8.83 -0.45
CA GLY A 48 -4.38 -8.86 0.75
C GLY A 48 -5.31 -10.07 0.80
N VAL A 49 -5.96 -10.18 1.93
CA VAL A 49 -6.98 -11.21 2.18
C VAL A 49 -8.23 -10.53 2.71
N SER A 50 -9.33 -10.65 1.96
CA SER A 50 -10.64 -10.23 2.43
C SER A 50 -11.21 -11.32 3.34
N LEU A 51 -11.72 -10.91 4.50
CA LEU A 51 -12.35 -11.82 5.43
C LEU A 51 -13.83 -12.06 5.03
N PRO A 52 -14.29 -13.29 5.05
CA PRO A 52 -15.69 -13.57 4.80
C PRO A 52 -16.54 -13.03 5.94
N MET A 53 -17.75 -12.60 5.64
CA MET A 53 -18.76 -12.10 6.60
C MET A 53 -18.39 -10.77 7.29
N ILE A 54 -17.16 -10.28 7.15
CA ILE A 54 -16.73 -8.99 7.70
C ILE A 54 -16.26 -8.13 6.51
N PRO A 55 -16.70 -6.89 6.38
CA PRO A 55 -16.29 -6.00 5.29
C PRO A 55 -14.85 -5.48 5.47
N MET A 56 -13.94 -6.41 5.78
CA MET A 56 -12.56 -6.11 6.13
C MET A 56 -11.57 -6.90 5.25
N GLU A 57 -10.51 -6.23 4.86
CA GLU A 57 -9.37 -6.81 4.13
C GLU A 57 -8.08 -6.43 4.84
N VAL A 58 -7.22 -7.39 5.12
CA VAL A 58 -5.84 -7.15 5.57
C VAL A 58 -4.94 -7.14 4.34
N PHE A 59 -4.08 -6.15 4.22
CA PHE A 59 -3.24 -6.00 3.04
C PHE A 59 -1.81 -5.57 3.37
N ALA A 60 -0.89 -5.93 2.48
CA ALA A 60 0.46 -5.42 2.42
C ALA A 60 0.73 -4.87 1.01
N ALA A 61 1.48 -3.78 0.91
CA ALA A 61 1.84 -3.18 -0.35
C ALA A 61 3.27 -2.66 -0.34
N GLY A 62 3.92 -2.71 -1.49
CA GLY A 62 5.23 -2.14 -1.74
C GLY A 62 5.17 -1.14 -2.88
N SER A 63 5.96 -0.08 -2.81
CA SER A 63 6.04 0.95 -3.85
C SER A 63 7.48 1.39 -4.06
N LYS A 64 7.79 1.74 -5.30
CA LYS A 64 9.03 2.40 -5.69
C LYS A 64 8.68 3.74 -6.31
N PHE A 65 9.28 4.81 -5.79
CA PHE A 65 9.09 6.16 -6.28
C PHE A 65 10.32 6.59 -7.07
N TYR A 66 10.12 7.53 -7.97
CA TYR A 66 11.13 8.09 -8.85
C TYR A 66 11.27 9.58 -8.57
N PRO A 67 12.08 9.98 -7.56
CA PRO A 67 12.34 11.38 -7.27
C PRO A 67 13.19 12.01 -8.37
N ASP A 68 13.07 13.33 -8.53
CA ASP A 68 13.76 14.11 -9.57
C ASP A 68 15.27 14.32 -9.30
N CYS A 69 15.89 13.49 -8.47
CA CYS A 69 17.33 13.51 -8.20
C CYS A 69 18.06 12.35 -8.88
N SER A 70 19.27 12.61 -9.39
CA SER A 70 20.05 11.58 -10.08
C SER A 70 20.56 10.51 -9.10
N GLY A 71 20.09 9.29 -9.28
CA GLY A 71 20.52 8.13 -8.47
C GLY A 71 19.78 7.94 -7.14
N CYS A 72 18.83 8.80 -6.79
CA CYS A 72 18.02 8.61 -5.59
C CYS A 72 17.02 7.45 -5.78
N GLU A 73 16.88 6.64 -4.77
CA GLU A 73 15.82 5.63 -4.68
C GLU A 73 14.96 5.88 -3.44
N LEU A 74 13.65 5.92 -3.64
CA LEU A 74 12.69 5.95 -2.55
C LEU A 74 11.79 4.73 -2.66
N ARG A 75 11.85 3.88 -1.63
CA ARG A 75 11.02 2.67 -1.53
C ARG A 75 10.05 2.82 -0.36
N GLY A 76 8.83 2.32 -0.54
CA GLY A 76 7.82 2.32 0.50
C GLY A 76 7.22 0.95 0.71
N TRP A 77 6.91 0.64 1.95
CA TRP A 77 6.14 -0.53 2.35
C TRP A 77 4.99 -0.10 3.23
N SER A 78 3.88 -0.78 3.14
CA SER A 78 2.75 -0.55 4.03
C SER A 78 2.05 -1.85 4.37
N LEU A 79 1.57 -1.91 5.60
CA LEU A 79 0.73 -2.98 6.12
C LEU A 79 -0.49 -2.35 6.77
N GLY A 80 -1.69 -2.83 6.44
CA GLY A 80 -2.90 -2.21 6.96
C GLY A 80 -4.13 -3.06 6.84
N VAL A 81 -5.22 -2.45 7.29
CA VAL A 81 -6.58 -2.96 7.17
C VAL A 81 -7.43 -1.99 6.38
N LYS A 82 -8.28 -2.54 5.53
CA LYS A 82 -9.23 -1.80 4.71
C LYS A 82 -10.66 -2.24 5.08
N PHE A 83 -11.51 -1.29 5.31
CA PHE A 83 -12.92 -1.49 5.63
C PHE A 83 -13.77 -0.98 4.47
N THR A 84 -14.50 -1.87 3.84
CA THR A 84 -15.49 -1.50 2.84
C THR A 84 -16.72 -0.94 3.56
N VAL A 85 -17.05 0.29 3.25
CA VAL A 85 -18.31 0.92 3.66
C VAL A 85 -19.44 0.30 2.82
N ILE A 86 -20.66 0.74 2.99
CA ILE A 86 -21.83 0.20 2.28
C ILE A 86 -21.59 0.28 0.76
N PRO A 87 -21.52 -0.86 0.05
CA PRO A 87 -21.33 -0.85 -1.40
C PRO A 87 -22.57 -0.29 -2.13
N ILE A 88 -22.31 0.57 -3.11
CA ILE A 88 -23.37 1.19 -3.94
C ILE A 88 -23.24 0.59 -5.35
N GLY A 89 -23.94 -0.51 -5.58
CA GLY A 89 -23.84 -1.24 -6.84
C GLY A 89 -22.44 -1.80 -7.09
N VAL A 90 -21.77 -1.30 -8.13
CA VAL A 90 -20.40 -1.71 -8.50
C VAL A 90 -19.32 -0.86 -7.82
N LEU A 91 -19.71 0.24 -7.18
CA LEU A 91 -18.84 1.14 -6.44
C LEU A 91 -18.75 0.71 -4.97
N LYS A 92 -17.54 0.54 -4.48
CA LYS A 92 -17.25 0.12 -3.10
C LYS A 92 -16.35 1.17 -2.44
N PRO A 93 -16.92 2.16 -1.76
CA PRO A 93 -16.13 3.08 -0.96
C PRO A 93 -15.50 2.35 0.22
N TYR A 94 -14.28 2.75 0.60
CA TYR A 94 -13.58 2.16 1.72
C TYR A 94 -12.76 3.18 2.49
N LEU A 95 -12.43 2.80 3.72
CA LEU A 95 -11.45 3.45 4.57
C LEU A 95 -10.33 2.45 4.82
N SER A 96 -9.09 2.91 4.86
CA SER A 96 -7.99 2.07 5.32
C SER A 96 -7.07 2.80 6.29
N PHE A 97 -6.39 2.04 7.13
CA PHE A 97 -5.37 2.53 8.03
C PHE A 97 -4.33 1.47 8.32
N GLY A 98 -3.15 1.88 8.73
CA GLY A 98 -2.06 0.96 9.01
C GLY A 98 -0.75 1.67 9.26
N ARG A 99 0.32 0.91 9.09
CA ARG A 99 1.68 1.37 9.24
C ARG A 99 2.37 1.43 7.88
N THR A 100 3.22 2.42 7.70
CA THR A 100 4.02 2.61 6.49
C THR A 100 5.48 2.80 6.87
N TRP A 101 6.37 2.34 6.00
CA TRP A 101 7.83 2.48 6.10
C TRP A 101 8.34 3.05 4.80
N ARG A 102 9.29 3.99 4.90
CA ARG A 102 9.93 4.63 3.75
C ARG A 102 11.44 4.53 3.89
N ASN A 103 12.09 4.00 2.88
CA ASN A 103 13.54 3.96 2.77
C ASN A 103 13.96 4.93 1.69
N ILE A 104 14.80 5.88 2.06
CA ILE A 104 15.37 6.90 1.17
C ILE A 104 16.85 6.61 1.06
N GLU A 105 17.32 6.32 -0.13
CA GLU A 105 18.74 6.18 -0.45
C GLU A 105 19.15 7.34 -1.36
N ASP A 106 20.02 8.22 -0.87
CA ASP A 106 20.65 9.28 -1.66
C ASP A 106 22.16 9.04 -1.72
N PRO A 107 22.67 8.49 -2.84
CA PRO A 107 24.09 8.19 -2.99
C PRO A 107 24.98 9.44 -3.06
N SER A 108 24.42 10.62 -3.36
CA SER A 108 25.19 11.86 -3.50
C SER A 108 25.67 12.40 -2.16
N VAL A 109 24.94 12.11 -1.08
CA VAL A 109 25.26 12.53 0.29
C VAL A 109 25.53 11.34 1.23
N GLY A 110 25.43 10.10 0.72
CA GLY A 110 25.58 8.89 1.52
C GLY A 110 24.51 8.73 2.60
N LEU A 111 23.38 9.37 2.41
CA LEU A 111 22.26 9.35 3.36
C LEU A 111 21.39 8.12 3.12
N ILE A 112 21.17 7.36 4.18
CA ILE A 112 20.16 6.30 4.23
C ILE A 112 19.25 6.69 5.39
N THR A 113 18.01 7.02 5.09
CA THR A 113 17.01 7.37 6.11
C THR A 113 15.87 6.37 6.03
N ASP A 114 15.55 5.80 7.18
CA ASP A 114 14.42 4.91 7.36
C ASP A 114 13.36 5.64 8.18
N ASP A 115 12.28 6.02 7.52
CA ASP A 115 11.14 6.67 8.15
C ASP A 115 10.01 5.66 8.31
N ASP A 116 9.37 5.69 9.45
CA ASP A 116 8.18 4.88 9.68
C ASP A 116 7.05 5.72 10.29
N GLY A 117 5.83 5.26 10.11
CA GLY A 117 4.69 6.00 10.62
C GLY A 117 3.36 5.30 10.39
N LEU A 118 2.31 6.03 10.68
CA LEU A 118 0.94 5.60 10.48
C LEU A 118 0.36 6.24 9.22
N PHE A 119 -0.60 5.59 8.62
CA PHE A 119 -1.39 6.20 7.56
C PHE A 119 -2.89 5.99 7.77
N GLY A 120 -3.67 6.93 7.28
CA GLY A 120 -5.11 6.80 7.09
C GLY A 120 -5.48 7.14 5.66
N SER A 121 -6.46 6.47 5.09
CA SER A 121 -6.88 6.71 3.72
C SER A 121 -8.37 6.59 3.52
N VAL A 122 -8.83 7.24 2.46
CA VAL A 122 -10.16 7.07 1.88
C VAL A 122 -10.01 6.69 0.41
N GLY A 123 -10.84 5.77 -0.05
CA GLY A 123 -10.76 5.34 -1.43
C GLY A 123 -12.07 4.71 -1.92
N PHE A 124 -12.03 4.34 -3.17
CA PHE A 124 -13.12 3.62 -3.80
C PHE A 124 -12.57 2.54 -4.73
N GLU A 125 -13.30 1.47 -4.84
CA GLU A 125 -13.12 0.44 -5.84
C GLU A 125 -14.33 0.43 -6.77
N PHE A 126 -14.06 0.25 -8.03
CA PHE A 126 -15.07 0.10 -9.07
C PHE A 126 -14.78 -1.16 -9.87
N GLY A 127 -15.70 -2.11 -9.86
CA GLY A 127 -15.50 -3.36 -10.59
C GLY A 127 -16.51 -4.44 -10.26
N ARG A 128 -16.49 -5.47 -11.07
CA ARG A 128 -17.35 -6.64 -10.88
C ARG A 128 -16.49 -7.89 -10.74
N ARG A 129 -16.89 -8.77 -9.80
CA ARG A 129 -16.31 -10.12 -9.61
C ARG A 129 -14.78 -10.10 -9.41
N ARG A 130 -14.00 -10.43 -10.46
CA ARG A 130 -12.57 -10.72 -10.37
C ARG A 130 -11.67 -9.54 -10.67
N VAL A 131 -12.16 -8.53 -11.38
CA VAL A 131 -11.35 -7.39 -11.83
C VAL A 131 -12.01 -6.09 -11.40
N GLY A 132 -11.22 -5.18 -10.90
CA GLY A 132 -11.65 -3.84 -10.53
C GLY A 132 -10.54 -2.81 -10.72
N VAL A 133 -10.93 -1.56 -10.69
CA VAL A 133 -10.03 -0.41 -10.57
C VAL A 133 -10.22 0.22 -9.21
N PHE A 134 -9.21 0.87 -8.69
CA PHE A 134 -9.33 1.63 -7.44
C PHE A 134 -8.66 2.99 -7.54
N GLY A 135 -9.13 3.90 -6.69
CA GLY A 135 -8.50 5.18 -6.41
C GLY A 135 -8.49 5.42 -4.91
N GLU A 136 -7.38 5.92 -4.39
CA GLU A 136 -7.17 6.14 -2.96
C GLU A 136 -6.42 7.44 -2.72
N GLY A 137 -6.91 8.24 -1.76
CA GLY A 137 -6.18 9.35 -1.17
C GLY A 137 -5.74 8.95 0.24
N ARG A 138 -4.44 8.94 0.48
CA ARG A 138 -3.81 8.52 1.72
C ARG A 138 -3.08 9.69 2.34
N TYR A 139 -3.18 9.81 3.66
CA TYR A 139 -2.38 10.73 4.45
C TYR A 139 -1.44 9.94 5.33
N GLU A 140 -0.13 10.21 5.24
CA GLU A 140 0.91 9.52 5.97
C GLU A 140 1.50 10.47 7.03
N PHE A 141 1.58 9.96 8.26
CA PHE A 141 2.23 10.58 9.40
C PHE A 141 3.55 9.85 9.62
N LEU A 142 4.60 10.28 8.96
CA LEU A 142 5.93 9.71 9.11
C LEU A 142 6.64 10.39 10.28
N THR A 143 7.37 9.59 11.05
CA THR A 143 8.23 10.07 12.13
C THR A 143 9.66 9.74 11.76
N GLU A 144 10.52 10.73 11.74
CA GLU A 144 11.94 10.51 11.47
C GLU A 144 12.61 9.83 12.66
N THR A 145 13.40 8.79 12.36
CA THR A 145 14.09 8.02 13.40
C THR A 145 15.43 8.65 13.79
N VAL A 146 15.98 9.56 13.00
CA VAL A 146 17.30 10.17 13.19
C VAL A 146 17.30 11.65 12.79
N GLY A 147 17.39 12.55 13.75
CA GLY A 147 17.62 13.97 13.50
C GLY A 147 16.41 14.88 13.76
N SER A 148 16.67 16.17 13.90
CA SER A 148 15.66 17.20 14.09
C SER A 148 15.13 17.69 12.75
N SER A 149 14.33 16.90 12.08
CA SER A 149 13.69 17.30 10.84
C SER A 149 12.21 17.63 10.97
N PRO A 150 11.67 18.45 10.08
CA PRO A 150 10.27 18.85 10.14
C PRO A 150 9.34 17.66 9.92
N ASP A 151 8.14 17.75 10.47
CA ASP A 151 7.02 16.82 10.29
C ASP A 151 6.90 16.30 8.85
N LEU A 152 7.30 15.06 8.62
CA LEU A 152 7.18 14.39 7.32
C LEU A 152 5.74 13.91 7.10
N ARG A 153 4.83 14.87 7.02
CA ARG A 153 3.44 14.60 6.66
C ARG A 153 3.29 14.71 5.16
N GLN A 154 2.76 13.68 4.56
CA GLN A 154 2.58 13.69 3.11
C GLN A 154 1.22 13.15 2.67
N TRP A 155 0.73 13.70 1.58
CA TRP A 155 -0.39 13.14 0.83
C TRP A 155 0.12 12.19 -0.23
N VAL A 156 -0.50 11.02 -0.32
CA VAL A 156 -0.20 10.02 -1.34
C VAL A 156 -1.49 9.70 -2.09
N LEU A 157 -1.49 9.91 -3.38
CA LEU A 157 -2.57 9.49 -4.27
C LEU A 157 -2.17 8.19 -4.96
N GLN A 158 -3.08 7.23 -4.99
CA GLN A 158 -2.88 5.94 -5.63
C GLN A 158 -4.06 5.61 -6.54
N ALA A 159 -3.77 5.01 -7.68
CA ALA A 159 -4.80 4.48 -8.58
C ALA A 159 -4.26 3.24 -9.29
N GLY A 160 -5.09 2.23 -9.48
CA GLY A 160 -4.61 0.99 -10.07
C GLY A 160 -5.68 -0.04 -10.35
N LEU A 161 -5.19 -1.24 -10.64
CA LEU A 161 -5.99 -2.43 -10.94
C LEU A 161 -5.95 -3.41 -9.78
N ILE A 162 -7.06 -4.07 -9.55
CA ILE A 162 -7.22 -5.11 -8.53
C ILE A 162 -7.73 -6.38 -9.18
N LEU A 163 -7.13 -7.49 -8.78
CA LEU A 163 -7.57 -8.83 -9.12
C LEU A 163 -7.99 -9.55 -7.83
N ARG A 164 -9.04 -10.36 -7.93
CA ARG A 164 -9.57 -11.14 -6.81
C ARG A 164 -9.73 -12.60 -7.20
N TRP A 165 -9.29 -13.49 -6.30
CA TRP A 165 -9.40 -14.94 -6.45
C TRP A 165 -9.98 -15.56 -5.19
N GLY A 166 -10.74 -16.63 -5.37
CA GLY A 166 -11.45 -17.30 -4.26
C GLY A 166 -12.74 -16.56 -3.91
N GLY A 167 -13.37 -17.03 -2.84
CA GLY A 167 -14.71 -16.63 -2.45
C GLY A 167 -15.78 -17.47 -3.14
N LEU A 168 -16.80 -17.83 -2.37
CA LEU A 168 -18.01 -18.41 -2.94
C LEU A 168 -18.66 -17.33 -3.82
N SER A 169 -18.76 -17.60 -5.13
CA SER A 169 -19.68 -16.83 -5.97
C SER A 169 -21.09 -17.10 -5.46
N PRO A 170 -21.86 -16.08 -5.07
CA PRO A 170 -23.28 -16.26 -4.89
C PRO A 170 -23.95 -16.61 -6.23
#